data_24513f1da6db762e0fc921a27b3474f4
#
_entry.id   24513f1da6db762e0fc921a27b3474f4
#
_cell.length_a   1.000
_cell.length_b   1.000
_cell.length_c   1.000
_cell.angle_alpha   90.00
_cell.angle_beta   90.00
_cell.angle_gamma   90.00
#
_symmetry.space_group_name_H-M   'P 1'
#
loop_
_entity.id
_entity.type
_entity.pdbx_description
1 polymer ?
#
loop_
_entity_poly.entity_id
_entity_poly.type
_entity_poly.pdbx_seq_one_letter_code
_entity_poly.pdbx_strand_id
1 'polypeptide(L)'
;RREIIEDILDIKVFSVMNGKLKDKIRENREEVKELDYQIHLLEEKIELQKNYMLELKKKAEAEVDKKKEKIVEFLNEEKKSNEDLNNLTLQIGKKNEEMSEYAKSSDKLKKLNTILIKLKTKLNTCKKEHKFFEDNHVCPTCTQDLSDDFRDVMLKEGQSKLDEMNGGYEELQTAIEAEEERNEKFVTLSLEVNELNTTISHTNYQLMTIRQQVTDVESEIKGLEGATPDKKAEYSKLEGLLNEKKDVKKAYLDGKKESDVLNVATSLLKDSG
;
A
#
# COMPACT_ATOMS: atom_id res chain seq x y z
N ARG A 1 -3.86 47.31 -91.22
CA ARG A 1 -3.50 46.27 -92.24
C ARG A 1 -3.58 44.86 -91.68
N ARG A 2 -3.04 44.60 -90.47
CA ARG A 2 -3.05 43.27 -89.84
C ARG A 2 -4.47 42.84 -89.43
N GLU A 3 -5.30 43.75 -88.91
CA GLU A 3 -6.68 43.50 -88.54
C GLU A 3 -7.59 43.13 -89.75
N ILE A 4 -7.32 43.72 -90.89
CA ILE A 4 -8.10 43.43 -92.11
C ILE A 4 -7.75 42.07 -92.71
N ILE A 5 -6.48 41.67 -92.61
CA ILE A 5 -6.02 40.34 -93.02
C ILE A 5 -6.50 39.26 -92.07
N GLU A 6 -6.54 39.54 -90.77
CA GLU A 6 -7.05 38.65 -89.72
C GLU A 6 -8.57 38.45 -89.84
N ASP A 7 -9.33 39.47 -90.19
CA ASP A 7 -10.75 39.39 -90.47
C ASP A 7 -11.08 38.62 -91.79
N ILE A 8 -10.28 38.78 -92.83
CA ILE A 8 -10.45 38.06 -94.11
C ILE A 8 -10.12 36.58 -93.99
N LEU A 9 -9.18 36.21 -93.16
CA LEU A 9 -8.71 34.81 -92.95
C LEU A 9 -9.41 34.12 -91.80
N ASP A 10 -10.35 34.78 -91.10
CA ASP A 10 -11.03 34.26 -89.89
C ASP A 10 -10.04 33.87 -88.74
N ILE A 11 -8.82 34.47 -88.76
CA ILE A 11 -7.74 34.18 -87.84
C ILE A 11 -7.96 34.84 -86.47
N LYS A 12 -8.85 35.80 -86.34
CA LYS A 12 -9.22 36.56 -85.14
C LYS A 12 -9.64 35.63 -84.01
N VAL A 13 -10.27 34.50 -84.34
CA VAL A 13 -10.61 33.42 -83.35
C VAL A 13 -9.42 32.85 -82.67
N PHE A 14 -8.31 32.59 -83.38
CA PHE A 14 -7.07 32.05 -82.83
C PHE A 14 -6.37 33.04 -81.86
N SER A 15 -6.41 34.35 -82.18
CA SER A 15 -5.88 35.39 -81.29
C SER A 15 -6.67 35.48 -79.97
N VAL A 16 -7.96 35.40 -80.00
CA VAL A 16 -8.85 35.37 -78.82
C VAL A 16 -8.64 34.07 -78.03
N MET A 17 -8.50 32.92 -78.70
CA MET A 17 -8.26 31.66 -78.11
C MET A 17 -6.88 31.65 -77.37
N ASN A 18 -5.84 32.23 -77.99
CA ASN A 18 -4.54 32.32 -77.39
C ASN A 18 -4.50 33.25 -76.16
N GLY A 19 -5.30 34.34 -76.16
CA GLY A 19 -5.51 35.19 -74.99
C GLY A 19 -6.14 34.44 -73.84
N LYS A 20 -7.23 33.76 -74.07
CA LYS A 20 -7.95 32.93 -73.05
C LYS A 20 -7.10 31.79 -72.56
N LEU A 21 -6.27 31.16 -73.41
CA LEU A 21 -5.37 30.09 -73.03
C LEU A 21 -4.28 30.58 -72.07
N LYS A 22 -3.69 31.76 -72.32
CA LYS A 22 -2.70 32.38 -71.41
C LYS A 22 -3.30 32.69 -70.04
N ASP A 23 -4.52 33.18 -70.01
CA ASP A 23 -5.20 33.45 -68.72
C ASP A 23 -5.45 32.13 -67.93
N LYS A 24 -5.94 31.10 -68.61
CA LYS A 24 -6.10 29.78 -68.01
C LYS A 24 -4.79 29.16 -67.52
N ILE A 25 -3.70 29.29 -68.25
CA ILE A 25 -2.36 28.82 -67.82
C ILE A 25 -1.92 29.55 -66.57
N ARG A 26 -2.14 30.86 -66.50
CA ARG A 26 -1.80 31.66 -65.32
C ARG A 26 -2.60 31.20 -64.09
N GLU A 27 -3.92 31.08 -64.24
CA GLU A 27 -4.80 30.63 -63.16
C GLU A 27 -4.47 29.22 -62.69
N ASN A 28 -4.29 28.27 -63.59
CA ASN A 28 -3.88 26.91 -63.21
C ASN A 28 -2.51 26.87 -62.54
N ARG A 29 -1.56 27.68 -62.95
CA ARG A 29 -0.25 27.77 -62.33
C ARG A 29 -0.30 28.34 -60.93
N GLU A 30 -1.16 29.33 -60.67
CA GLU A 30 -1.37 29.90 -59.36
C GLU A 30 -2.03 28.87 -58.44
N GLU A 31 -3.08 28.17 -58.90
CA GLU A 31 -3.77 27.13 -58.20
C GLU A 31 -2.86 25.95 -57.84
N VAL A 32 -2.06 25.46 -58.79
CA VAL A 32 -1.10 24.37 -58.49
C VAL A 32 -0.04 24.77 -57.47
N LYS A 33 0.42 26.04 -57.50
CA LYS A 33 1.34 26.55 -56.48
C LYS A 33 0.71 26.61 -55.10
N GLU A 34 -0.54 27.07 -55.01
CA GLU A 34 -1.27 27.14 -53.75
C GLU A 34 -1.50 25.74 -53.17
N LEU A 35 -1.89 24.77 -54.01
CA LEU A 35 -2.07 23.39 -53.61
C LEU A 35 -0.75 22.75 -53.14
N ASP A 36 0.40 23.05 -53.77
CA ASP A 36 1.73 22.62 -53.36
C ASP A 36 2.10 23.17 -51.98
N TYR A 37 1.85 24.45 -51.74
CA TYR A 37 2.03 25.08 -50.42
C TYR A 37 1.15 24.44 -49.34
N GLN A 38 -0.10 24.15 -49.64
CA GLN A 38 -1.04 23.48 -48.70
C GLN A 38 -0.57 22.06 -48.36
N ILE A 39 -0.01 21.32 -49.33
CA ILE A 39 0.58 19.99 -49.08
C ILE A 39 1.73 20.10 -48.06
N HIS A 40 2.66 21.02 -48.27
CA HIS A 40 3.77 21.22 -47.33
C HIS A 40 3.33 21.63 -45.94
N LEU A 41 2.34 22.53 -45.83
CA LEU A 41 1.77 22.94 -44.55
C LEU A 41 1.09 21.77 -43.80
N LEU A 42 0.39 20.91 -44.56
CA LEU A 42 -0.24 19.70 -44.00
C LEU A 42 0.81 18.66 -43.59
N GLU A 43 1.92 18.54 -44.30
CA GLU A 43 3.05 17.69 -43.93
C GLU A 43 3.66 18.11 -42.57
N GLU A 44 3.91 19.40 -42.39
CA GLU A 44 4.39 19.96 -41.12
C GLU A 44 3.41 19.73 -39.97
N LYS A 45 2.14 19.98 -40.20
CA LYS A 45 1.06 19.73 -39.20
C LYS A 45 1.01 18.25 -38.79
N ILE A 46 1.10 17.33 -39.75
CA ILE A 46 1.09 15.89 -39.50
C ILE A 46 2.31 15.48 -38.69
N GLU A 47 3.47 16.02 -38.98
CA GLU A 47 4.72 15.72 -38.26
C GLU A 47 4.65 16.25 -36.81
N LEU A 48 4.19 17.48 -36.62
CA LEU A 48 3.97 18.05 -35.29
C LEU A 48 2.96 17.20 -34.48
N GLN A 49 1.87 16.78 -35.09
CA GLN A 49 0.87 15.94 -34.44
C GLN A 49 1.46 14.56 -34.01
N LYS A 50 2.25 13.95 -34.88
CA LYS A 50 2.95 12.69 -34.55
C LYS A 50 3.93 12.85 -33.39
N ASN A 51 4.72 13.91 -33.41
CA ASN A 51 5.70 14.20 -32.36
C ASN A 51 5.00 14.46 -31.03
N TYR A 52 3.89 15.22 -31.02
CA TYR A 52 3.07 15.43 -29.83
C TYR A 52 2.52 14.13 -29.26
N MET A 53 2.00 13.24 -30.09
CA MET A 53 1.51 11.92 -29.65
C MET A 53 2.63 11.03 -29.09
N LEU A 54 3.84 11.12 -29.66
CA LEU A 54 5.01 10.39 -29.15
C LEU A 54 5.43 10.90 -27.78
N GLU A 55 5.41 12.21 -27.55
CA GLU A 55 5.70 12.81 -26.27
C GLU A 55 4.67 12.42 -25.19
N LEU A 56 3.37 12.46 -25.54
CA LEU A 56 2.31 12.00 -24.63
C LEU A 56 2.50 10.54 -24.23
N LYS A 57 2.86 9.69 -25.19
CA LYS A 57 3.16 8.27 -24.92
C LYS A 57 4.33 8.11 -23.97
N LYS A 58 5.46 8.79 -24.21
CA LYS A 58 6.64 8.76 -23.34
C LYS A 58 6.33 9.24 -21.92
N LYS A 59 5.53 10.30 -21.78
CA LYS A 59 5.11 10.80 -20.45
C LYS A 59 4.27 9.77 -19.71
N ALA A 60 3.30 9.16 -20.38
CA ALA A 60 2.48 8.13 -19.77
C ALA A 60 3.29 6.88 -19.36
N GLU A 61 4.23 6.43 -20.20
CA GLU A 61 5.14 5.33 -19.89
C GLU A 61 6.00 5.65 -18.66
N ALA A 62 6.59 6.85 -18.61
CA ALA A 62 7.39 7.29 -17.46
C ALA A 62 6.58 7.38 -16.15
N GLU A 63 5.31 7.75 -16.20
CA GLU A 63 4.42 7.74 -15.03
C GLU A 63 4.08 6.32 -14.58
N VAL A 64 3.82 5.42 -15.52
CA VAL A 64 3.59 4.00 -15.23
C VAL A 64 4.84 3.37 -14.58
N ASP A 65 6.02 3.65 -15.10
CA ASP A 65 7.28 3.11 -14.56
C ASP A 65 7.52 3.59 -13.12
N LYS A 66 7.32 4.88 -12.83
CA LYS A 66 7.39 5.42 -11.47
C LYS A 66 6.39 4.75 -10.51
N LYS A 67 5.19 4.44 -10.98
CA LYS A 67 4.19 3.73 -10.17
C LYS A 67 4.57 2.27 -9.93
N LYS A 68 5.17 1.60 -10.91
CA LYS A 68 5.73 0.25 -10.76
C LYS A 68 6.87 0.21 -9.75
N GLU A 69 7.76 1.22 -9.75
CA GLU A 69 8.80 1.34 -8.72
C GLU A 69 8.20 1.42 -7.30
N LYS A 70 7.15 2.23 -7.12
CA LYS A 70 6.43 2.30 -5.82
C LYS A 70 5.84 0.95 -5.39
N ILE A 71 5.28 0.18 -6.33
CA ILE A 71 4.77 -1.17 -6.01
C ILE A 71 5.91 -2.05 -5.50
N VAL A 72 7.10 -1.98 -6.11
CA VAL A 72 8.27 -2.75 -5.67
C VAL A 72 8.68 -2.33 -4.25
N GLU A 73 8.65 -1.04 -3.92
CA GLU A 73 8.92 -0.54 -2.57
C GLU A 73 7.92 -1.12 -1.56
N PHE A 74 6.62 -1.02 -1.84
CA PHE A 74 5.56 -1.57 -0.99
C PHE A 74 5.66 -3.10 -0.79
N LEU A 75 5.99 -3.84 -1.85
CA LEU A 75 6.19 -5.30 -1.74
C LEU A 75 7.41 -5.65 -0.88
N ASN A 76 8.46 -4.85 -0.92
CA ASN A 76 9.61 -5.03 -0.03
C ASN A 76 9.28 -4.72 1.43
N GLU A 77 8.46 -3.69 1.69
CA GLU A 77 7.94 -3.38 3.03
C GLU A 77 7.01 -4.50 3.54
N GLU A 78 6.13 -5.01 2.68
CA GLU A 78 5.26 -6.15 3.00
C GLU A 78 6.08 -7.37 3.41
N LYS A 79 7.14 -7.68 2.66
CA LYS A 79 8.03 -8.80 2.96
C LYS A 79 8.70 -8.65 4.33
N LYS A 80 9.25 -7.49 4.64
CA LYS A 80 9.85 -7.19 5.95
C LYS A 80 8.82 -7.36 7.08
N SER A 81 7.64 -6.77 6.92
CA SER A 81 6.60 -6.87 7.94
C SER A 81 6.13 -8.31 8.18
N ASN A 82 6.09 -9.15 7.14
CA ASN A 82 5.79 -10.58 7.29
C ASN A 82 6.91 -11.33 8.00
N GLU A 83 8.18 -11.01 7.75
CA GLU A 83 9.33 -11.56 8.47
C GLU A 83 9.27 -11.17 9.97
N ASP A 84 8.95 -9.92 10.27
CA ASP A 84 8.77 -9.44 11.64
C ASP A 84 7.62 -10.16 12.37
N LEU A 85 6.47 -10.36 11.69
CA LEU A 85 5.35 -11.14 12.25
C LEU A 85 5.74 -12.57 12.59
N ASN A 86 6.50 -13.23 11.72
CA ASN A 86 6.99 -14.57 11.99
C ASN A 86 7.91 -14.60 13.23
N ASN A 87 8.81 -13.63 13.34
CA ASN A 87 9.70 -13.52 14.48
C ASN A 87 8.94 -13.25 15.79
N LEU A 88 7.96 -12.34 15.77
CA LEU A 88 7.11 -12.04 16.94
C LEU A 88 6.29 -13.26 17.36
N THR A 89 5.75 -14.00 16.40
CA THR A 89 4.99 -15.23 16.67
C THR A 89 5.87 -16.31 17.32
N LEU A 90 7.11 -16.46 16.86
CA LEU A 90 8.08 -17.38 17.47
C LEU A 90 8.45 -16.95 18.90
N GLN A 91 8.60 -15.64 19.17
CA GLN A 91 8.86 -15.13 20.50
C GLN A 91 7.70 -15.41 21.46
N ILE A 92 6.45 -15.19 21.01
CA ILE A 92 5.26 -15.52 21.79
C ILE A 92 5.21 -17.02 22.10
N GLY A 93 5.52 -17.88 21.13
CA GLY A 93 5.56 -19.32 21.32
C GLY A 93 6.51 -19.71 22.47
N LYS A 94 7.74 -19.21 22.44
CA LYS A 94 8.75 -19.46 23.50
C LYS A 94 8.30 -18.94 24.87
N LYS A 95 7.76 -17.72 24.93
CA LYS A 95 7.27 -17.13 26.18
C LYS A 95 6.06 -17.89 26.75
N ASN A 96 5.16 -18.39 25.90
CA ASN A 96 4.05 -19.22 26.34
C ASN A 96 4.51 -20.58 26.86
N GLU A 97 5.54 -21.20 26.27
CA GLU A 97 6.16 -22.42 26.80
C GLU A 97 6.74 -22.16 28.19
N GLU A 98 7.54 -21.11 28.35
CA GLU A 98 8.11 -20.72 29.64
C GLU A 98 7.01 -20.38 30.67
N MET A 99 5.98 -19.64 30.29
CA MET A 99 4.84 -19.28 31.13
C MET A 99 4.06 -20.51 31.62
N SER A 100 4.03 -21.59 30.82
CA SER A 100 3.33 -22.84 31.19
C SER A 100 3.89 -23.49 32.45
N GLU A 101 5.20 -23.30 32.76
CA GLU A 101 5.86 -23.79 33.95
C GLU A 101 5.35 -23.12 35.24
N TYR A 102 4.82 -21.89 35.09
CA TYR A 102 4.32 -21.06 36.20
C TYR A 102 2.80 -20.99 36.29
N ALA A 103 2.08 -21.60 35.37
CA ALA A 103 0.62 -21.46 35.24
C ALA A 103 -0.19 -21.83 36.51
N LYS A 104 0.35 -22.69 37.38
CA LYS A 104 -0.31 -23.13 38.62
C LYS A 104 0.11 -22.35 39.86
N SER A 105 1.04 -21.40 39.77
CA SER A 105 1.59 -20.71 40.93
C SER A 105 0.55 -19.89 41.67
N SER A 106 -0.33 -19.17 40.99
CA SER A 106 -1.41 -18.40 41.61
C SER A 106 -2.38 -19.26 42.45
N ASP A 107 -2.75 -20.44 41.97
CA ASP A 107 -3.65 -21.34 42.70
C ASP A 107 -2.97 -22.01 43.90
N LYS A 108 -1.71 -22.35 43.76
CA LYS A 108 -0.90 -22.86 44.86
C LYS A 108 -0.73 -21.78 45.94
N LEU A 109 -0.41 -20.56 45.54
CA LEU A 109 -0.24 -19.42 46.46
C LEU A 109 -1.51 -19.17 47.27
N LYS A 110 -2.71 -19.20 46.65
CA LYS A 110 -3.98 -19.10 47.36
C LYS A 110 -4.18 -20.21 48.41
N LYS A 111 -3.82 -21.46 48.04
CA LYS A 111 -3.93 -22.59 48.95
C LYS A 111 -2.96 -22.44 50.14
N LEU A 112 -1.69 -22.10 49.88
CA LEU A 112 -0.68 -21.91 50.90
C LEU A 112 -1.08 -20.78 51.88
N ASN A 113 -1.54 -19.65 51.37
CA ASN A 113 -2.03 -18.55 52.19
C ASN A 113 -3.25 -18.97 53.07
N THR A 114 -4.17 -19.81 52.54
CA THR A 114 -5.28 -20.35 53.30
C THR A 114 -4.78 -21.24 54.45
N ILE A 115 -3.77 -22.06 54.21
CA ILE A 115 -3.13 -22.91 55.23
C ILE A 115 -2.44 -22.04 56.28
N LEU A 116 -1.69 -21.00 55.85
CA LEU A 116 -1.01 -20.06 56.75
C LEU A 116 -1.98 -19.39 57.73
N ILE A 117 -3.15 -18.90 57.23
CA ILE A 117 -4.18 -18.28 58.10
C ILE A 117 -4.68 -19.28 59.15
N LYS A 118 -4.96 -20.53 58.73
CA LYS A 118 -5.42 -21.58 59.65
C LYS A 118 -4.36 -21.91 60.68
N LEU A 119 -3.07 -22.06 60.27
CA LEU A 119 -1.97 -22.37 61.16
C LEU A 119 -1.73 -21.22 62.16
N LYS A 120 -1.77 -19.97 61.72
CA LYS A 120 -1.64 -18.78 62.55
C LYS A 120 -2.75 -18.70 63.61
N THR A 121 -3.97 -19.07 63.22
CA THR A 121 -5.10 -19.12 64.17
C THR A 121 -4.87 -20.20 65.23
N LYS A 122 -4.44 -21.43 64.85
CA LYS A 122 -4.13 -22.52 65.77
C LYS A 122 -2.99 -22.16 66.68
N LEU A 123 -1.92 -21.55 66.15
CA LEU A 123 -0.74 -21.09 66.89
C LEU A 123 -1.13 -20.09 67.97
N ASN A 124 -2.01 -19.12 67.63
CA ASN A 124 -2.52 -18.15 68.60
C ASN A 124 -3.37 -18.80 69.69
N THR A 125 -4.18 -19.81 69.36
CA THR A 125 -4.93 -20.58 70.35
C THR A 125 -4.00 -21.37 71.29
N CYS A 126 -3.04 -22.11 70.72
CA CYS A 126 -2.09 -22.85 71.51
C CYS A 126 -1.24 -21.95 72.41
N LYS A 127 -0.80 -20.77 71.94
CA LYS A 127 -0.10 -19.76 72.77
C LYS A 127 -0.95 -19.30 73.94
N LYS A 128 -2.25 -19.08 73.73
CA LYS A 128 -3.18 -18.68 74.82
C LYS A 128 -3.37 -19.81 75.83
N GLU A 129 -3.50 -21.05 75.35
CA GLU A 129 -3.61 -22.23 76.24
C GLU A 129 -2.32 -22.46 77.06
N HIS A 130 -1.16 -22.37 76.44
CA HIS A 130 0.13 -22.49 77.11
C HIS A 130 0.26 -21.40 78.18
N LYS A 131 -0.01 -20.15 77.86
CA LYS A 131 0.04 -19.00 78.76
C LYS A 131 -0.97 -19.15 79.91
N PHE A 132 -2.14 -19.76 79.66
CA PHE A 132 -3.13 -20.02 80.71
C PHE A 132 -2.53 -20.94 81.83
N PHE A 133 -1.82 -22.01 81.47
CA PHE A 133 -1.20 -22.90 82.44
C PHE A 133 0.09 -22.30 83.07
N GLU A 134 0.71 -21.36 82.39
CA GLU A 134 1.86 -20.63 82.92
C GLU A 134 1.45 -19.64 84.03
N ASP A 135 0.39 -18.87 83.78
CA ASP A 135 -0.05 -17.78 84.64
C ASP A 135 -0.99 -18.22 85.78
N ASN A 136 -1.63 -19.41 85.74
CA ASN A 136 -2.67 -19.81 86.70
C ASN A 136 -2.35 -21.10 87.42
N HIS A 137 -2.40 -21.03 88.76
CA HIS A 137 -2.38 -22.19 89.68
C HIS A 137 -3.74 -22.70 90.05
N VAL A 138 -4.74 -21.87 89.86
CA VAL A 138 -6.19 -22.17 90.13
C VAL A 138 -7.00 -21.85 88.90
N CYS A 139 -7.88 -22.74 88.51
CA CYS A 139 -8.74 -22.52 87.32
C CYS A 139 -9.69 -21.32 87.52
N PRO A 140 -9.58 -20.24 86.73
CA PRO A 140 -10.42 -19.07 86.95
C PRO A 140 -11.94 -19.31 86.62
N THR A 141 -12.24 -20.42 85.91
CA THR A 141 -13.59 -20.78 85.49
C THR A 141 -14.29 -21.65 86.57
N CYS A 142 -13.65 -22.63 87.20
CA CYS A 142 -14.23 -23.57 88.12
C CYS A 142 -13.60 -23.53 89.51
N THR A 143 -12.62 -22.68 89.74
CA THR A 143 -11.93 -22.44 91.02
C THR A 143 -11.24 -23.71 91.62
N GLN A 144 -10.94 -24.73 90.79
CA GLN A 144 -10.20 -25.92 91.18
C GLN A 144 -8.70 -25.64 91.14
N ASP A 145 -7.95 -26.18 92.13
CA ASP A 145 -6.51 -26.13 92.13
C ASP A 145 -5.93 -26.97 90.97
N LEU A 146 -4.97 -26.43 90.23
CA LEU A 146 -4.20 -27.11 89.17
C LEU A 146 -2.94 -27.65 89.88
N SER A 147 -2.83 -28.99 90.00
CA SER A 147 -1.63 -29.58 90.56
C SER A 147 -0.38 -29.24 89.71
N ASP A 148 0.78 -29.06 90.40
CA ASP A 148 1.99 -28.69 89.69
C ASP A 148 2.43 -29.76 88.66
N ASP A 149 2.31 -31.06 89.03
CA ASP A 149 2.56 -32.15 88.08
C ASP A 149 1.69 -32.05 86.77
N PHE A 150 0.41 -31.73 86.92
CA PHE A 150 -0.44 -31.59 85.79
C PHE A 150 -0.12 -30.33 84.90
N ARG A 151 0.23 -29.25 85.61
CA ARG A 151 0.64 -28.02 84.90
C ARG A 151 1.94 -28.25 84.11
N ASP A 152 2.95 -28.90 84.75
CA ASP A 152 4.23 -29.22 84.13
C ASP A 152 4.08 -30.12 82.92
N VAL A 153 3.15 -31.06 82.90
CA VAL A 153 2.84 -31.90 81.79
C VAL A 153 2.17 -31.05 80.66
N MET A 154 1.18 -30.22 80.98
CA MET A 154 0.48 -29.38 80.01
C MET A 154 1.41 -28.31 79.40
N LEU A 155 2.34 -27.76 80.20
CA LEU A 155 3.33 -26.80 79.71
C LEU A 155 4.35 -27.45 78.74
N LYS A 156 4.85 -28.66 79.08
CA LYS A 156 5.76 -29.41 78.19
C LYS A 156 5.07 -29.79 76.88
N GLU A 157 3.84 -30.32 76.92
CA GLU A 157 3.08 -30.66 75.71
C GLU A 157 2.72 -29.43 74.91
N GLY A 158 2.33 -28.34 75.57
CA GLY A 158 2.01 -27.05 74.93
C GLY A 158 3.25 -26.48 74.20
N GLN A 159 4.41 -26.49 74.89
CA GLN A 159 5.67 -26.02 74.27
C GLN A 159 6.06 -26.87 73.05
N SER A 160 6.01 -28.21 73.20
CA SER A 160 6.30 -29.10 72.06
C SER A 160 5.40 -28.84 70.85
N LYS A 161 4.08 -28.62 71.09
CA LYS A 161 3.15 -28.25 70.00
C LYS A 161 3.44 -26.87 69.40
N LEU A 162 3.86 -25.89 70.22
CA LEU A 162 4.21 -24.56 69.76
C LEU A 162 5.47 -24.61 68.89
N ASP A 163 6.49 -25.40 69.28
CA ASP A 163 7.75 -25.56 68.53
C ASP A 163 7.49 -26.21 67.17
N GLU A 164 6.68 -27.29 67.14
CA GLU A 164 6.27 -27.95 65.90
C GLU A 164 5.48 -27.01 64.98
N MET A 165 4.50 -26.28 65.52
CA MET A 165 3.71 -25.32 64.73
C MET A 165 4.54 -24.13 64.25
N ASN A 166 5.48 -23.61 65.02
CA ASN A 166 6.41 -22.55 64.59
C ASN A 166 7.34 -23.04 63.46
N GLY A 167 7.88 -24.24 63.57
CA GLY A 167 8.68 -24.83 62.48
C GLY A 167 7.85 -24.97 61.21
N GLY A 168 6.61 -25.51 61.28
CA GLY A 168 5.74 -25.58 60.14
C GLY A 168 5.28 -24.20 59.59
N TYR A 169 5.24 -23.19 60.43
CA TYR A 169 4.96 -21.82 60.02
C TYR A 169 6.13 -21.22 59.18
N GLU A 170 7.35 -21.42 59.62
CA GLU A 170 8.56 -20.96 58.92
C GLU A 170 8.73 -21.68 57.57
N GLU A 171 8.51 -23.00 57.51
CA GLU A 171 8.55 -23.77 56.27
C GLU A 171 7.47 -23.29 55.30
N LEU A 172 6.25 -22.99 55.81
CA LEU A 172 5.14 -22.49 55.00
C LEU A 172 5.38 -21.08 54.47
N GLN A 173 6.02 -20.19 55.24
CA GLN A 173 6.46 -18.89 54.78
C GLN A 173 7.44 -18.98 53.62
N THR A 174 8.49 -19.80 53.78
CA THR A 174 9.50 -20.03 52.73
C THR A 174 8.85 -20.58 51.44
N ALA A 175 7.87 -21.50 51.60
CA ALA A 175 7.13 -22.02 50.44
C ALA A 175 6.25 -20.96 49.76
N ILE A 176 5.69 -20.02 50.54
CA ILE A 176 4.89 -18.89 49.99
C ILE A 176 5.80 -17.94 49.24
N GLU A 177 6.94 -17.53 49.82
CA GLU A 177 7.90 -16.64 49.14
C GLU A 177 8.38 -17.22 47.81
N ALA A 178 8.72 -18.51 47.77
CA ALA A 178 9.11 -19.18 46.54
C ALA A 178 7.98 -19.20 45.48
N GLU A 179 6.72 -19.36 45.90
CA GLU A 179 5.58 -19.36 44.97
C GLU A 179 5.17 -17.94 44.58
N GLU A 180 5.42 -16.92 45.39
CA GLU A 180 5.26 -15.49 45.04
C GLU A 180 6.23 -15.11 43.93
N GLU A 181 7.51 -15.47 44.05
CA GLU A 181 8.49 -15.24 42.95
C GLU A 181 8.09 -15.92 41.65
N ARG A 182 7.54 -17.13 41.71
CA ARG A 182 7.03 -17.85 40.54
C ARG A 182 5.83 -17.15 39.92
N ASN A 183 4.92 -16.63 40.76
CA ASN A 183 3.76 -15.91 40.32
C ASN A 183 4.11 -14.55 39.68
N GLU A 184 5.13 -13.85 40.22
CA GLU A 184 5.65 -12.62 39.59
C GLU A 184 6.24 -12.89 38.21
N LYS A 185 6.98 -13.97 38.04
CA LYS A 185 7.49 -14.38 36.71
C LYS A 185 6.34 -14.65 35.74
N PHE A 186 5.28 -15.34 36.19
CA PHE A 186 4.10 -15.58 35.37
C PHE A 186 3.45 -14.28 34.92
N VAL A 187 3.27 -13.33 35.84
CA VAL A 187 2.65 -12.01 35.54
C VAL A 187 3.53 -11.23 34.56
N THR A 188 4.84 -11.19 34.77
CA THR A 188 5.79 -10.50 33.87
C THR A 188 5.73 -11.07 32.47
N LEU A 189 5.84 -12.40 32.32
CA LEU A 189 5.72 -13.06 31.02
C LEU A 189 4.39 -12.82 30.32
N SER A 190 3.29 -12.80 31.12
CA SER A 190 1.96 -12.49 30.59
C SER A 190 1.85 -11.07 30.05
N LEU A 191 2.47 -10.08 30.71
CA LEU A 191 2.52 -8.70 30.25
C LEU A 191 3.33 -8.60 28.94
N GLU A 192 4.51 -9.25 28.90
CA GLU A 192 5.35 -9.26 27.69
C GLU A 192 4.64 -9.92 26.49
N VAL A 193 3.91 -11.02 26.70
CA VAL A 193 3.09 -11.65 25.65
C VAL A 193 1.99 -10.71 25.17
N ASN A 194 1.36 -9.96 26.07
CA ASN A 194 0.34 -8.97 25.69
C ASN A 194 0.93 -7.82 24.86
N GLU A 195 2.12 -7.33 25.19
CA GLU A 195 2.82 -6.31 24.40
C GLU A 195 3.18 -6.81 23.00
N LEU A 196 3.68 -8.04 22.90
CA LEU A 196 3.96 -8.68 21.61
C LEU A 196 2.70 -8.84 20.77
N ASN A 197 1.58 -9.25 21.36
CA ASN A 197 0.29 -9.34 20.67
C ASN A 197 -0.21 -7.98 20.17
N THR A 198 0.01 -6.92 20.94
CA THR A 198 -0.31 -5.56 20.51
C THR A 198 0.53 -5.14 19.30
N THR A 199 1.82 -5.47 19.33
CA THR A 199 2.74 -5.22 18.21
C THR A 199 2.33 -6.00 16.97
N ILE A 200 1.96 -7.27 17.10
CA ILE A 200 1.44 -8.09 16.00
C ILE A 200 0.18 -7.45 15.40
N SER A 201 -0.73 -6.98 16.24
CA SER A 201 -1.96 -6.33 15.77
C SER A 201 -1.67 -5.06 14.98
N HIS A 202 -0.70 -4.26 15.43
CA HIS A 202 -0.25 -3.06 14.74
C HIS A 202 0.40 -3.40 13.38
N THR A 203 1.30 -4.37 13.35
CA THR A 203 1.98 -4.83 12.12
C THR A 203 0.99 -5.40 11.11
N ASN A 204 -0.03 -6.15 11.55
CA ASN A 204 -1.10 -6.64 10.69
C ASN A 204 -1.91 -5.50 10.07
N TYR A 205 -2.20 -4.44 10.84
CA TYR A 205 -2.87 -3.26 10.32
C TYR A 205 -2.01 -2.53 9.26
N GLN A 206 -0.71 -2.40 9.50
CA GLN A 206 0.23 -1.83 8.52
C GLN A 206 0.25 -2.67 7.23
N LEU A 207 0.30 -3.99 7.33
CA LEU A 207 0.24 -4.91 6.18
C LEU A 207 -1.04 -4.73 5.37
N MET A 208 -2.18 -4.59 6.03
CA MET A 208 -3.45 -4.32 5.36
C MET A 208 -3.40 -3.00 4.58
N THR A 209 -2.81 -1.96 5.19
CA THR A 209 -2.64 -0.64 4.55
C THR A 209 -1.73 -0.73 3.32
N ILE A 210 -0.58 -1.41 3.44
CA ILE A 210 0.36 -1.62 2.32
C ILE A 210 -0.33 -2.34 1.16
N ARG A 211 -1.07 -3.41 1.43
CA ARG A 211 -1.82 -4.16 0.40
C ARG A 211 -2.88 -3.30 -0.30
N GLN A 212 -3.56 -2.45 0.46
CA GLN A 212 -4.50 -1.50 -0.12
C GLN A 212 -3.79 -0.50 -1.03
N GLN A 213 -2.66 0.06 -0.60
CA GLN A 213 -1.86 0.98 -1.41
C GLN A 213 -1.35 0.34 -2.71
N VAL A 214 -0.92 -0.93 -2.68
CA VAL A 214 -0.56 -1.69 -3.89
C VAL A 214 -1.75 -1.78 -4.83
N THR A 215 -2.93 -2.16 -4.33
CA THR A 215 -4.16 -2.28 -5.14
C THR A 215 -4.56 -0.94 -5.76
N ASP A 216 -4.44 0.15 -5.00
CA ASP A 216 -4.78 1.50 -5.47
C ASP A 216 -3.83 1.93 -6.59
N VAL A 217 -2.50 1.73 -6.42
CA VAL A 217 -1.50 2.04 -7.45
C VAL A 217 -1.68 1.16 -8.70
N GLU A 218 -2.00 -0.12 -8.55
CA GLU A 218 -2.32 -1.00 -9.69
C GLU A 218 -3.56 -0.52 -10.46
N SER A 219 -4.59 -0.04 -9.76
CA SER A 219 -5.78 0.55 -10.36
C SER A 219 -5.46 1.83 -11.13
N GLU A 220 -4.58 2.68 -10.58
CA GLU A 220 -4.10 3.89 -11.26
C GLU A 220 -3.29 3.56 -12.52
N ILE A 221 -2.43 2.53 -12.47
CA ILE A 221 -1.69 2.04 -13.66
C ILE A 221 -2.67 1.59 -14.75
N LYS A 222 -3.67 0.78 -14.39
CA LYS A 222 -4.72 0.36 -15.33
C LYS A 222 -5.48 1.54 -15.91
N GLY A 223 -5.74 2.56 -15.10
CA GLY A 223 -6.35 3.81 -15.54
C GLY A 223 -5.49 4.55 -16.56
N LEU A 224 -4.18 4.67 -16.32
CA LEU A 224 -3.22 5.31 -17.23
C LEU A 224 -3.05 4.52 -18.55
N GLU A 225 -3.00 3.20 -18.46
CA GLU A 225 -2.91 2.32 -19.65
C GLU A 225 -4.21 2.34 -20.47
N GLY A 226 -5.37 2.42 -19.78
CA GLY A 226 -6.70 2.48 -20.37
C GLY A 226 -7.18 3.88 -20.74
N ALA A 227 -6.50 4.95 -20.33
CA ALA A 227 -6.89 6.35 -20.57
C ALA A 227 -6.80 6.71 -22.06
N THR A 228 -7.81 6.31 -22.79
CA THR A 228 -7.92 6.40 -24.25
C THR A 228 -8.78 7.57 -24.76
N PRO A 229 -9.48 8.41 -23.96
CA PRO A 229 -10.24 9.51 -24.54
C PRO A 229 -9.34 10.49 -25.29
N ASP A 230 -8.24 10.92 -24.68
CA ASP A 230 -7.29 11.84 -25.32
C ASP A 230 -6.54 11.19 -26.48
N LYS A 231 -6.12 9.95 -26.34
CA LYS A 231 -5.49 9.19 -27.43
C LYS A 231 -6.42 9.08 -28.64
N LYS A 232 -7.69 8.73 -28.43
CA LYS A 232 -8.67 8.59 -29.52
C LYS A 232 -8.94 9.92 -30.23
N ALA A 233 -9.01 11.01 -29.47
CA ALA A 233 -9.18 12.35 -30.04
C ALA A 233 -7.98 12.76 -30.89
N GLU A 234 -6.74 12.51 -30.39
CA GLU A 234 -5.52 12.84 -31.12
C GLU A 234 -5.30 11.94 -32.35
N TYR A 235 -5.68 10.67 -32.31
CA TYR A 235 -5.70 9.79 -33.48
C TYR A 235 -6.72 10.28 -34.52
N SER A 236 -7.91 10.72 -34.14
CA SER A 236 -8.93 11.27 -35.03
C SER A 236 -8.43 12.56 -35.71
N LYS A 237 -7.74 13.45 -34.99
CA LYS A 237 -7.11 14.64 -35.57
C LYS A 237 -6.05 14.27 -36.63
N LEU A 238 -5.17 13.30 -36.29
CA LEU A 238 -4.17 12.84 -37.25
C LEU A 238 -4.80 12.24 -38.52
N GLU A 239 -5.83 11.43 -38.34
CA GLU A 239 -6.57 10.83 -39.45
C GLU A 239 -7.25 11.92 -40.33
N GLY A 240 -7.84 12.96 -39.72
CA GLY A 240 -8.37 14.11 -40.39
C GLY A 240 -7.34 14.81 -41.27
N LEU A 241 -6.15 15.12 -40.71
CA LEU A 241 -5.04 15.74 -41.43
C LEU A 241 -4.52 14.87 -42.60
N LEU A 242 -4.47 13.56 -42.41
CA LEU A 242 -4.05 12.61 -43.45
C LEU A 242 -5.07 12.57 -44.63
N ASN A 243 -6.38 12.59 -44.32
CA ASN A 243 -7.41 12.60 -45.31
C ASN A 243 -7.41 13.94 -46.11
N GLU A 244 -7.29 15.07 -45.39
CA GLU A 244 -7.16 16.39 -46.01
C GLU A 244 -5.97 16.46 -46.96
N LYS A 245 -4.79 15.98 -46.51
CA LYS A 245 -3.60 15.88 -47.36
C LYS A 245 -3.84 15.04 -48.62
N LYS A 246 -4.55 13.93 -48.51
CA LYS A 246 -4.87 13.04 -49.62
C LYS A 246 -5.74 13.75 -50.65
N ASP A 247 -6.73 14.53 -50.18
CA ASP A 247 -7.66 15.27 -51.08
C ASP A 247 -6.94 16.41 -51.79
N VAL A 248 -6.16 17.21 -51.05
CA VAL A 248 -5.32 18.28 -51.65
C VAL A 248 -4.30 17.72 -52.62
N LYS A 249 -3.64 16.60 -52.31
CA LYS A 249 -2.70 15.94 -53.21
C LYS A 249 -3.36 15.45 -54.50
N LYS A 250 -4.63 14.97 -54.41
CA LYS A 250 -5.40 14.59 -55.62
C LYS A 250 -5.68 15.80 -56.47
N ALA A 251 -6.15 16.91 -55.90
CA ALA A 251 -6.41 18.16 -56.61
C ALA A 251 -5.11 18.70 -57.28
N TYR A 252 -3.98 18.66 -56.58
CA TYR A 252 -2.67 19.02 -57.10
C TYR A 252 -2.28 18.19 -58.36
N LEU A 253 -2.47 16.86 -58.30
CA LEU A 253 -2.19 15.98 -59.41
C LEU A 253 -3.08 16.24 -60.63
N ASP A 254 -4.35 16.54 -60.37
CA ASP A 254 -5.32 16.87 -61.45
C ASP A 254 -5.00 18.24 -62.03
N GLY A 255 -4.65 19.25 -61.27
CA GLY A 255 -4.13 20.53 -61.75
C GLY A 255 -2.84 20.41 -62.55
N LYS A 256 -1.93 19.50 -62.17
CA LYS A 256 -0.72 19.19 -63.00
C LYS A 256 -1.09 18.60 -64.34
N LYS A 257 -2.01 17.64 -64.39
CA LYS A 257 -2.51 17.09 -65.69
C LYS A 257 -3.14 18.18 -66.57
N GLU A 258 -3.93 19.06 -65.95
CA GLU A 258 -4.49 20.19 -66.69
C GLU A 258 -3.40 21.12 -67.26
N SER A 259 -2.33 21.39 -66.45
CA SER A 259 -1.15 22.14 -66.90
C SER A 259 -0.51 21.51 -68.13
N ASP A 260 -0.37 20.18 -68.13
CA ASP A 260 0.25 19.45 -69.28
C ASP A 260 -0.66 19.61 -70.54
N VAL A 261 -1.97 19.48 -70.42
CA VAL A 261 -2.93 19.69 -71.51
C VAL A 261 -2.87 21.12 -72.04
N LEU A 262 -2.81 22.11 -71.13
CA LEU A 262 -2.70 23.53 -71.53
C LEU A 262 -1.39 23.85 -72.22
N ASN A 263 -0.29 23.22 -71.81
CA ASN A 263 1.01 23.36 -72.47
C ASN A 263 1.00 22.77 -73.90
N VAL A 264 0.36 21.60 -74.11
CA VAL A 264 0.14 21.01 -75.43
C VAL A 264 -0.73 21.93 -76.33
N ALA A 265 -1.84 22.44 -75.75
CA ALA A 265 -2.67 23.39 -76.48
C ALA A 265 -1.92 24.66 -76.91
N THR A 266 -1.00 25.16 -76.03
CA THR A 266 -0.12 26.28 -76.33
C THR A 266 0.83 25.98 -77.49
N SER A 267 1.36 24.77 -77.52
CA SER A 267 2.25 24.36 -78.62
C SER A 267 1.54 24.25 -79.96
N LEU A 268 0.28 23.84 -79.94
CA LEU A 268 -0.56 23.73 -81.14
C LEU A 268 -1.05 25.10 -81.67
N LEU A 269 -1.23 26.09 -80.78
CA LEU A 269 -1.69 27.44 -81.16
C LEU A 269 -0.50 28.40 -81.42
N LYS A 270 0.71 28.02 -81.11
CA LYS A 270 1.91 28.75 -81.58
C LYS A 270 2.10 28.44 -83.05
N ASP A 271 1.94 29.46 -83.87
CA ASP A 271 2.41 29.42 -85.23
C ASP A 271 3.92 29.15 -85.25
N SER A 272 4.29 27.92 -85.40
CA SER A 272 5.63 27.49 -85.84
C SER A 272 5.51 27.24 -87.33
N GLY A 273 5.32 28.34 -88.05
CA GLY A 273 5.57 28.32 -89.46
C GLY A 273 7.03 28.20 -89.79
#